data_b1f3ba18219796af04ad33f1a20d8d2b
#
_entry.id   b1f3ba18219796af04ad33f1a20d8d2b
#
_cell.length_a   1.000
_cell.length_b   1.000
_cell.length_c   1.000
_cell.angle_alpha   90.00
_cell.angle_beta   90.00
_cell.angle_gamma   90.00
#
_symmetry.space_group_name_H-M   'P 1'
#
loop_
_entity.id
_entity.type
_entity.pdbx_description
1 polymer ?
#
loop_
_entity_poly.entity_id
_entity_poly.type
_entity_poly.pdbx_seq_one_letter_code
_entity_poly.pdbx_strand_id
1 'polypeptide(L)'
;MFIKKIIDYDRSAGEADVLISDGRYEILCYAHPFENKNKRFSLVSFMAKGVKRIEAREFKAEKSTNGYYSYNMQGEITDIEERIVKVGDIFIELEDVIPKDIKTHDFIEFSVARIDYIEL
;
A
#
# COMPACT_ATOMS: atom_id res chain seq x y z
N MET A 1 -10.68 -5.19 -0.87
CA MET A 1 -10.37 -3.79 -0.49
C MET A 1 -11.25 -2.82 -1.25
N PHE A 2 -11.54 -1.69 -0.67
CA PHE A 2 -12.46 -0.71 -1.22
C PHE A 2 -12.08 0.70 -0.77
N ILE A 3 -12.58 1.71 -1.48
CA ILE A 3 -12.45 3.11 -1.07
C ILE A 3 -13.43 3.35 0.08
N LYS A 4 -12.91 3.64 1.26
CA LYS A 4 -13.72 4.00 2.41
C LYS A 4 -14.12 5.47 2.38
N LYS A 5 -13.18 6.34 1.97
CA LYS A 5 -13.39 7.78 2.00
C LYS A 5 -12.47 8.47 1.00
N ILE A 6 -12.98 9.49 0.34
CA ILE A 6 -12.18 10.41 -0.48
C ILE A 6 -12.00 11.68 0.33
N ILE A 7 -10.74 12.06 0.54
CA ILE A 7 -10.37 13.22 1.35
C ILE A 7 -9.63 14.20 0.44
N ASP A 8 -9.94 15.48 0.54
CA ASP A 8 -9.22 16.54 -0.19
C ASP A 8 -9.11 16.30 -1.69
N TYR A 9 -10.25 16.16 -2.37
CA TYR A 9 -10.26 16.00 -3.82
C TYR A 9 -10.18 17.36 -4.51
N ASP A 10 -9.03 17.62 -5.15
CA ASP A 10 -8.83 18.80 -6.00
C ASP A 10 -9.05 18.40 -7.46
N ARG A 11 -10.23 18.71 -7.99
CA ARG A 11 -10.59 18.35 -9.36
C ARG A 11 -9.76 19.06 -10.41
N SER A 12 -9.33 20.29 -10.14
CA SER A 12 -8.55 21.05 -11.11
C SER A 12 -7.13 20.50 -11.27
N ALA A 13 -6.55 19.98 -10.20
CA ALA A 13 -5.24 19.34 -10.23
C ALA A 13 -5.33 17.84 -10.55
N GLY A 14 -6.52 17.24 -10.41
CA GLY A 14 -6.69 15.80 -10.56
C GLY A 14 -6.05 15.01 -9.42
N GLU A 15 -5.99 15.59 -8.23
CA GLU A 15 -5.36 14.98 -7.07
C GLU A 15 -6.38 14.69 -5.98
N ALA A 16 -6.19 13.59 -5.28
CA ALA A 16 -7.00 13.25 -4.12
C ALA A 16 -6.21 12.42 -3.12
N ASP A 17 -6.61 12.51 -1.86
CA ASP A 17 -6.24 11.55 -0.84
C ASP A 17 -7.39 10.56 -0.71
N VAL A 18 -7.07 9.28 -0.77
CA VAL A 18 -8.05 8.20 -0.79
C VAL A 18 -7.75 7.25 0.36
N LEU A 19 -8.73 7.06 1.24
CA LEU A 19 -8.58 6.09 2.33
C LEU A 19 -9.08 4.73 1.86
N ILE A 20 -8.16 3.78 1.76
CA ILE A 20 -8.45 2.40 1.35
C ILE A 20 -8.61 1.54 2.60
N SER A 21 -9.59 0.66 2.57
CA SER A 21 -9.87 -0.24 3.69
C SER A 21 -10.25 -1.64 3.19
N ASP A 22 -10.07 -2.61 4.05
CA ASP A 22 -10.63 -3.96 3.89
C ASP A 22 -11.69 -4.27 4.97
N GLY A 23 -12.08 -3.25 5.73
CA GLY A 23 -12.97 -3.38 6.89
C GLY A 23 -12.23 -3.50 8.21
N ARG A 24 -10.94 -3.79 8.21
CA ARG A 24 -10.12 -3.94 9.41
C ARG A 24 -8.89 -3.04 9.39
N TYR A 25 -8.18 -3.00 8.27
CA TYR A 25 -7.00 -2.14 8.08
C TYR A 25 -7.36 -0.97 7.18
N GLU A 26 -6.68 0.15 7.39
CA GLU A 26 -6.90 1.35 6.60
C GLU A 26 -5.57 1.97 6.22
N ILE A 27 -5.46 2.41 4.96
CA ILE A 27 -4.26 3.04 4.42
C ILE A 27 -4.66 4.28 3.66
N LEU A 28 -4.09 5.42 4.04
CA LEU A 28 -4.25 6.67 3.31
C LEU A 28 -3.33 6.67 2.11
N CYS A 29 -3.90 6.80 0.92
CA CYS A 29 -3.18 6.73 -0.35
C CYS A 29 -3.28 8.06 -1.09
N TYR A 30 -2.26 8.33 -1.91
CA TYR A 30 -2.24 9.49 -2.81
C TYR A 30 -2.69 9.04 -4.20
N ALA A 31 -3.59 9.79 -4.83
CA ALA A 31 -4.09 9.51 -6.16
C ALA A 31 -3.85 10.69 -7.09
N HIS A 32 -3.15 10.44 -8.22
CA HIS A 32 -2.93 11.40 -9.29
C HIS A 32 -2.52 10.68 -10.58
N PRO A 33 -3.25 10.83 -11.69
CA PRO A 33 -4.54 11.52 -11.79
C PRO A 33 -5.67 10.73 -11.12
N PHE A 34 -6.62 11.44 -10.55
CA PHE A 34 -7.78 10.84 -9.93
C PHE A 34 -9.05 11.41 -10.56
N GLU A 35 -9.87 10.56 -11.16
CA GLU A 35 -11.12 10.95 -11.81
C GLU A 35 -12.36 10.34 -11.15
N ASN A 36 -12.15 9.35 -10.30
CA ASN A 36 -13.22 8.63 -9.60
C ASN A 36 -14.25 8.00 -10.56
N LYS A 37 -13.77 7.51 -11.70
CA LYS A 37 -14.61 6.91 -12.74
C LYS A 37 -14.70 5.40 -12.65
N ASN A 38 -13.64 4.75 -12.19
CA ASN A 38 -13.55 3.30 -12.16
C ASN A 38 -13.50 2.78 -10.74
N LYS A 39 -14.19 1.64 -10.51
CA LYS A 39 -14.15 0.96 -9.22
C LYS A 39 -12.93 0.06 -9.08
N ARG A 40 -12.22 -0.19 -10.18
CA ARG A 40 -11.03 -1.02 -10.19
C ARG A 40 -9.80 -0.15 -10.02
N PHE A 41 -8.91 -0.57 -9.14
CA PHE A 41 -7.68 0.16 -8.86
C PHE A 41 -6.59 -0.80 -8.38
N SER A 42 -5.36 -0.34 -8.43
CA SER A 42 -4.24 -0.99 -7.77
C SER A 42 -3.53 -0.01 -6.84
N LEU A 43 -2.78 -0.56 -5.90
CA LEU A 43 -1.97 0.22 -4.98
C LEU A 43 -0.51 -0.11 -5.21
N VAL A 44 0.33 0.93 -5.30
CA VAL A 44 1.76 0.79 -5.57
C VAL A 44 2.53 1.58 -4.52
N SER A 45 3.54 0.95 -3.92
CA SER A 45 4.38 1.62 -2.94
C SER A 45 5.35 2.59 -3.61
N PHE A 46 5.58 3.71 -2.95
CA PHE A 46 6.64 4.65 -3.31
C PHE A 46 7.67 4.69 -2.18
N MET A 47 8.93 4.39 -2.53
CA MET A 47 10.06 4.36 -1.60
C MET A 47 9.84 3.38 -0.43
N ALA A 48 9.64 2.12 -0.73
CA ALA A 48 9.65 1.07 0.29
C ALA A 48 11.07 0.89 0.82
N LYS A 49 11.22 0.87 2.14
CA LYS A 49 12.51 0.75 2.81
C LYS A 49 12.46 -0.33 3.89
N GLY A 50 13.63 -0.88 4.20
CA GLY A 50 13.76 -1.85 5.27
C GLY A 50 12.98 -3.12 5.04
N VAL A 51 12.81 -3.51 3.78
CA VAL A 51 12.08 -4.73 3.41
C VAL A 51 12.88 -5.93 3.92
N LYS A 52 12.32 -6.66 4.86
CA LYS A 52 12.97 -7.85 5.41
C LYS A 52 11.96 -8.88 5.85
N ARG A 53 12.35 -10.15 5.77
CA ARG A 53 11.55 -11.25 6.26
C ARG A 53 11.48 -11.21 7.78
N ILE A 54 10.30 -11.51 8.31
CA ILE A 54 10.06 -11.60 9.76
C ILE A 54 9.45 -12.96 10.09
N GLU A 55 9.65 -13.39 11.34
CA GLU A 55 9.08 -14.64 11.84
C GLU A 55 7.60 -14.49 12.20
N ALA A 56 7.22 -13.31 12.69
CA ALA A 56 5.83 -13.04 13.09
C ALA A 56 4.91 -13.11 11.86
N ARG A 57 3.79 -13.80 12.00
CA ARG A 57 2.80 -13.93 10.91
C ARG A 57 1.59 -13.07 11.26
N GLU A 58 1.84 -11.78 11.36
CA GLU A 58 0.84 -10.78 11.74
C GLU A 58 0.81 -9.65 10.73
N PHE A 59 -0.38 -9.15 10.44
CA PHE A 59 -0.55 -7.97 9.60
C PHE A 59 -0.45 -6.70 10.44
N LYS A 60 0.09 -5.65 9.83
CA LYS A 60 0.24 -4.35 10.48
C LYS A 60 0.19 -3.25 9.45
N ALA A 61 -0.58 -2.21 9.71
CA ALA A 61 -0.61 -0.98 8.94
C ALA A 61 -0.67 0.18 9.93
N GLU A 62 0.51 0.68 10.32
CA GLU A 62 0.61 1.78 11.27
C GLU A 62 1.08 3.05 10.60
N LYS A 63 0.34 4.13 10.81
CA LYS A 63 0.73 5.45 10.36
C LYS A 63 2.05 5.84 11.03
N SER A 64 3.04 6.21 10.21
CA SER A 64 4.33 6.69 10.69
C SER A 64 4.29 8.20 10.90
N THR A 65 5.14 8.71 11.79
CA THR A 65 5.29 10.15 12.01
C THR A 65 6.29 10.78 11.04
N ASN A 66 6.94 9.99 10.18
CA ASN A 66 7.99 10.46 9.27
C ASN A 66 7.46 11.25 8.07
N GLY A 67 6.17 11.23 7.82
CA GLY A 67 5.56 11.95 6.72
C GLY A 67 4.05 11.78 6.70
N TYR A 68 3.37 12.62 5.94
CA TYR A 68 1.92 12.62 5.88
C TYR A 68 1.35 11.29 5.36
N TYR A 69 2.02 10.67 4.38
CA TYR A 69 1.58 9.41 3.77
C TYR A 69 2.36 8.19 4.25
N SER A 70 3.26 8.35 5.22
CA SER A 70 4.19 7.29 5.61
C SER A 70 3.53 6.24 6.49
N TYR A 71 3.87 4.98 6.24
CA TYR A 71 3.39 3.84 7.02
C TYR A 71 4.51 2.87 7.34
N ASN A 72 4.39 2.22 8.50
CA ASN A 72 5.14 1.01 8.84
C ASN A 72 4.19 -0.16 8.71
N MET A 73 4.58 -1.18 7.95
CA MET A 73 3.71 -2.27 7.57
C MET A 73 4.32 -3.64 7.80
N GLN A 74 3.46 -4.63 8.02
CA GLN A 74 3.78 -6.04 7.98
C GLN A 74 2.74 -6.76 7.14
N GLY A 75 3.19 -7.62 6.25
CA GLY A 75 2.28 -8.35 5.38
C GLY A 75 2.90 -9.61 4.80
N GLU A 76 2.09 -10.36 4.09
CA GLU A 76 2.48 -11.61 3.44
C GLU A 76 2.73 -11.38 1.95
N ILE A 77 3.87 -11.85 1.45
CA ILE A 77 4.12 -11.87 0.01
C ILE A 77 3.19 -12.90 -0.62
N THR A 78 2.31 -12.45 -1.50
CA THR A 78 1.41 -13.35 -2.23
C THR A 78 1.94 -13.76 -3.59
N ASP A 79 2.79 -12.91 -4.19
CA ASP A 79 3.42 -13.17 -5.49
C ASP A 79 4.77 -12.47 -5.53
N ILE A 80 5.85 -13.25 -5.42
CA ILE A 80 7.20 -12.67 -5.38
C ILE A 80 7.63 -12.10 -6.73
N GLU A 81 7.18 -12.69 -7.83
CA GLU A 81 7.54 -12.22 -9.16
C GLU A 81 6.90 -10.86 -9.48
N GLU A 82 5.64 -10.71 -9.14
CA GLU A 82 4.90 -9.46 -9.30
C GLU A 82 5.07 -8.51 -8.12
N ARG A 83 5.80 -8.94 -7.10
CA ARG A 83 6.10 -8.16 -5.89
C ARG A 83 4.83 -7.67 -5.18
N ILE A 84 3.87 -8.56 -5.02
CA ILE A 84 2.62 -8.25 -4.34
C ILE A 84 2.72 -8.69 -2.89
N VAL A 85 2.44 -7.75 -1.98
CA VAL A 85 2.28 -8.02 -0.56
C VAL A 85 0.83 -7.71 -0.17
N LYS A 86 0.24 -8.56 0.68
CA LYS A 86 -1.05 -8.24 1.27
C LYS A 86 -0.89 -7.87 2.74
N VAL A 87 -1.61 -6.84 3.15
CA VAL A 87 -1.74 -6.42 4.54
C VAL A 87 -3.22 -6.55 4.88
N GLY A 88 -3.58 -7.61 5.63
CA GLY A 88 -4.97 -8.02 5.70
C GLY A 88 -5.44 -8.45 4.31
N ASP A 89 -6.50 -7.84 3.81
CA ASP A 89 -7.00 -8.04 2.44
C ASP A 89 -6.71 -6.84 1.54
N ILE A 90 -5.74 -6.02 1.90
CA ILE A 90 -5.25 -4.91 1.09
C ILE A 90 -4.00 -5.37 0.36
N PHE A 91 -4.02 -5.30 -0.98
CA PHE A 91 -2.92 -5.76 -1.84
C PHE A 91 -2.13 -4.57 -2.35
N ILE A 92 -0.80 -4.65 -2.20
CA ILE A 92 0.12 -3.56 -2.56
C ILE A 92 1.24 -4.12 -3.41
N GLU A 93 1.51 -3.48 -4.56
CA GLU A 93 2.67 -3.78 -5.37
C GLU A 93 3.88 -2.98 -4.86
N LEU A 94 4.98 -3.68 -4.58
CA LEU A 94 6.23 -3.02 -4.18
C LEU A 94 7.03 -2.67 -5.43
N GLU A 95 7.31 -1.38 -5.64
CA GLU A 95 8.13 -0.94 -6.78
C GLU A 95 9.58 -1.34 -6.64
N ASP A 96 10.08 -1.40 -5.42
CA ASP A 96 11.49 -1.61 -5.15
C ASP A 96 11.88 -3.08 -5.22
N VAL A 97 13.18 -3.33 -5.35
CA VAL A 97 13.73 -4.67 -5.37
C VAL A 97 13.53 -5.34 -4.01
N ILE A 98 12.98 -6.54 -4.04
CA ILE A 98 12.81 -7.36 -2.84
C ILE A 98 14.09 -8.19 -2.63
N PRO A 99 14.63 -8.26 -1.40
CA PRO A 99 15.79 -9.11 -1.10
C PRO A 99 15.57 -10.56 -1.56
N LYS A 100 16.63 -11.18 -2.08
CA LYS A 100 16.55 -12.50 -2.72
C LYS A 100 16.19 -13.64 -1.79
N ASP A 101 16.36 -13.48 -0.49
CA ASP A 101 16.01 -14.48 0.52
C ASP A 101 14.51 -14.53 0.83
N ILE A 102 13.74 -13.56 0.33
CA ILE A 102 12.29 -13.49 0.53
C ILE A 102 11.59 -14.27 -0.57
N LYS A 103 10.61 -15.08 -0.18
CA LYS A 103 9.84 -15.96 -1.06
C LYS A 103 8.34 -15.71 -0.90
N THR A 104 7.58 -16.21 -1.87
CA THR A 104 6.12 -16.23 -1.78
C THR A 104 5.69 -16.92 -0.50
N HIS A 105 4.72 -16.33 0.20
CA HIS A 105 4.17 -16.71 1.51
C HIS A 105 5.01 -16.29 2.72
N ASP A 106 6.19 -15.71 2.51
CA ASP A 106 6.94 -15.11 3.62
C ASP A 106 6.22 -13.86 4.12
N PHE A 107 6.29 -13.64 5.43
CA PHE A 107 5.90 -12.36 6.01
C PHE A 107 7.10 -11.42 6.02
N ILE A 108 6.84 -10.17 5.71
CA ILE A 108 7.85 -9.11 5.67
C ILE A 108 7.40 -7.92 6.49
N GLU A 109 8.38 -7.15 6.95
CA GLU A 109 8.13 -5.79 7.42
C GLU A 109 8.78 -4.80 6.46
N PHE A 110 8.22 -3.62 6.37
CA PHE A 110 8.72 -2.55 5.51
C PHE A 110 8.10 -1.23 5.87
N SER A 111 8.74 -0.14 5.45
CA SER A 111 8.21 1.20 5.57
C SER A 111 8.01 1.78 4.19
N VAL A 112 7.02 2.63 4.02
CA VAL A 112 6.78 3.33 2.76
C VAL A 112 6.67 4.83 3.03
N ALA A 113 7.13 5.64 2.09
CA ALA A 113 6.91 7.07 2.13
C ALA A 113 5.48 7.39 1.72
N ARG A 114 4.92 6.60 0.79
CA ARG A 114 3.59 6.82 0.24
C ARG A 114 3.10 5.57 -0.47
N ILE A 115 1.81 5.32 -0.41
CA ILE A 115 1.14 4.34 -1.27
C ILE A 115 0.35 5.13 -2.31
N ASP A 116 0.57 4.82 -3.58
CA ASP A 116 -0.14 5.46 -4.69
C ASP A 116 -1.34 4.63 -5.12
N TYR A 117 -2.47 5.30 -5.24
CA TYR A 117 -3.70 4.74 -5.78
C TYR A 117 -3.71 4.95 -7.30
N ILE A 118 -3.83 3.88 -8.05
CA ILE A 118 -3.84 3.92 -9.51
C ILE A 118 -5.20 3.43 -10.01
N GLU A 119 -5.96 4.30 -10.66
CA GLU A 119 -7.21 3.91 -11.31
C GLU A 119 -6.92 3.05 -12.54
N LEU A 120 -7.69 1.99 -12.69
CA LEU A 120 -7.52 1.08 -13.82
C LEU A 120 -8.62 1.26 -14.86
#